data_8d68ae11c81bfda817245defe0e87edc
#
_entry.id   8d68ae11c81bfda817245defe0e87edc
#
_cell.length_a   1.000
_cell.length_b   1.000
_cell.length_c   1.000
_cell.angle_alpha   90.00
_cell.angle_beta   90.00
_cell.angle_gamma   90.00
#
_symmetry.space_group_name_H-M   'P 1'
#
loop_
_entity.id
_entity.type
_entity.pdbx_description
1 polymer ?
#
loop_
_entity_poly.entity_id
_entity_poly.type
_entity_poly.pdbx_seq_one_letter_code
_entity_poly.pdbx_strand_id
1 'polypeptide(L)'
;MEKDTRPLFQITEAAHACGLSRSTLLRMEEKGPLAPACIAPDSGRRYYDNHNVARVLQIEKLKAMGLGTEEIAGYFASGGEVTDLLSMLEERLRELSRGVEELRLRAGGSDGLSIQLMTLPAVTCCTRRCEGHTIADKYNAMYDFYGQCVRRGCRLSHEPIFTISERTDYLEGRIGDTPYPFQVCVPVRPENAPKEAVTLPECRALSVLYYGDYSGVDEAFLALGREVRERGLKPAGFVRVLGIVAPYSGREIETQRYCSRIVLPVEE
;
A
#
# COMPACT_ATOMS: atom_id res chain seq x y z
N MET A 1 30.93 -43.71 3.45
CA MET A 1 30.62 -42.52 2.62
C MET A 1 29.88 -43.05 1.40
N GLU A 2 28.54 -43.03 1.47
CA GLU A 2 27.70 -43.32 0.29
C GLU A 2 27.98 -42.21 -0.74
N LYS A 3 28.40 -42.62 -1.96
CA LYS A 3 28.48 -41.67 -3.07
C LYS A 3 27.10 -41.17 -3.35
N ASP A 4 26.88 -39.89 -3.13
CA ASP A 4 25.64 -39.18 -3.52
C ASP A 4 25.47 -39.33 -5.05
N THR A 5 24.60 -40.26 -5.45
CA THR A 5 24.34 -40.64 -6.85
C THR A 5 23.26 -39.79 -7.49
N ARG A 6 22.95 -38.62 -6.91
CA ARG A 6 21.93 -37.72 -7.48
C ARG A 6 22.37 -37.23 -8.85
N PRO A 7 21.50 -37.25 -9.86
CA PRO A 7 21.87 -36.76 -11.18
C PRO A 7 22.15 -35.25 -11.10
N LEU A 8 23.28 -34.83 -11.67
CA LEU A 8 23.68 -33.43 -11.76
C LEU A 8 23.47 -32.93 -13.18
N PHE A 9 22.84 -31.76 -13.30
CA PHE A 9 22.54 -31.08 -14.56
C PHE A 9 23.42 -29.86 -14.75
N GLN A 10 23.83 -29.59 -15.97
CA GLN A 10 24.43 -28.30 -16.32
C GLN A 10 23.35 -27.18 -16.28
N ILE A 11 23.78 -25.94 -16.14
CA ILE A 11 22.88 -24.78 -16.10
C ILE A 11 21.92 -24.70 -17.31
N THR A 12 22.36 -25.13 -18.48
CA THR A 12 21.54 -25.18 -19.68
C THR A 12 20.42 -26.20 -19.58
N GLU A 13 20.71 -27.36 -19.01
CA GLU A 13 19.72 -28.43 -18.83
C GLU A 13 18.70 -28.04 -17.75
N ALA A 14 19.20 -27.55 -16.61
CA ALA A 14 18.33 -27.07 -15.54
C ALA A 14 17.43 -25.90 -15.99
N ALA A 15 17.98 -24.93 -16.71
CA ALA A 15 17.22 -23.80 -17.25
C ALA A 15 16.16 -24.27 -18.24
N HIS A 16 16.52 -25.16 -19.18
CA HIS A 16 15.60 -25.72 -20.15
C HIS A 16 14.46 -26.49 -19.48
N ALA A 17 14.77 -27.31 -18.47
CA ALA A 17 13.77 -28.08 -17.72
C ALA A 17 12.73 -27.18 -17.01
N CYS A 18 13.13 -25.96 -16.62
CA CYS A 18 12.26 -24.98 -15.98
C CYS A 18 11.62 -23.99 -16.97
N GLY A 19 11.90 -24.11 -18.29
CA GLY A 19 11.43 -23.16 -19.29
C GLY A 19 12.03 -21.76 -19.17
N LEU A 20 13.22 -21.64 -18.59
CA LEU A 20 13.89 -20.39 -18.29
C LEU A 20 15.21 -20.20 -19.08
N SER A 21 15.72 -18.96 -19.09
CA SER A 21 17.05 -18.68 -19.62
C SER A 21 18.14 -18.94 -18.56
N ARG A 22 19.37 -19.25 -19.02
CA ARG A 22 20.55 -19.35 -18.15
C ARG A 22 20.76 -18.10 -17.30
N SER A 23 20.56 -16.92 -17.89
CA SER A 23 20.71 -15.64 -17.18
C SER A 23 19.68 -15.46 -16.07
N THR A 24 18.50 -16.06 -16.21
CA THR A 24 17.47 -16.04 -15.16
C THR A 24 17.90 -16.87 -13.96
N LEU A 25 18.46 -18.07 -14.17
CA LEU A 25 18.98 -18.90 -13.09
C LEU A 25 20.15 -18.19 -12.36
N LEU A 26 21.08 -17.61 -13.10
CA LEU A 26 22.20 -16.85 -12.50
C LEU A 26 21.70 -15.68 -11.64
N ARG A 27 20.67 -14.95 -12.10
CA ARG A 27 20.06 -13.88 -11.28
C ARG A 27 19.37 -14.40 -10.02
N MET A 28 18.79 -15.61 -10.05
CA MET A 28 18.23 -16.23 -8.85
C MET A 28 19.31 -16.62 -7.84
N GLU A 29 20.48 -17.07 -8.32
CA GLU A 29 21.64 -17.32 -7.45
C GLU A 29 22.17 -16.00 -6.85
N GLU A 30 22.37 -14.99 -7.67
CA GLU A 30 22.89 -13.69 -7.25
C GLU A 30 21.99 -13.01 -6.21
N LYS A 31 20.69 -13.17 -6.35
CA LYS A 31 19.68 -12.60 -5.43
C LYS A 31 19.32 -13.51 -4.24
N GLY A 32 19.92 -14.68 -4.15
CA GLY A 32 19.88 -15.55 -2.99
C GLY A 32 18.80 -16.63 -2.88
N PRO A 33 17.69 -16.69 -3.67
CA PRO A 33 16.70 -17.74 -3.49
C PRO A 33 17.13 -19.11 -4.05
N LEU A 34 18.20 -19.18 -4.85
CA LEU A 34 18.75 -20.41 -5.42
C LEU A 34 20.24 -20.51 -5.12
N ALA A 35 20.72 -21.73 -4.84
CA ALA A 35 22.12 -22.05 -4.80
C ALA A 35 22.38 -23.34 -5.60
N PRO A 36 23.44 -23.43 -6.43
CA PRO A 36 23.75 -24.64 -7.16
C PRO A 36 24.10 -25.79 -6.20
N ALA A 37 23.81 -27.05 -6.61
CA ALA A 37 24.13 -28.22 -5.82
C ALA A 37 25.65 -28.36 -5.61
N CYS A 38 26.45 -28.03 -6.64
CA CYS A 38 27.89 -27.90 -6.51
C CYS A 38 28.49 -26.98 -7.57
N ILE A 39 29.68 -26.47 -7.28
CA ILE A 39 30.51 -25.72 -8.22
C ILE A 39 31.81 -26.53 -8.39
N ALA A 40 32.15 -26.88 -9.64
CA ALA A 40 33.38 -27.63 -9.92
C ALA A 40 34.61 -26.79 -9.57
N PRO A 41 35.52 -27.26 -8.71
CA PRO A 41 36.67 -26.47 -8.26
C PRO A 41 37.59 -26.07 -9.41
N ASP A 42 37.75 -26.94 -10.40
CA ASP A 42 38.75 -26.76 -11.48
C ASP A 42 38.25 -25.77 -12.56
N SER A 43 36.93 -25.68 -12.78
CA SER A 43 36.36 -24.93 -13.92
C SER A 43 35.35 -23.83 -13.51
N GLY A 44 35.00 -23.76 -12.24
CA GLY A 44 33.95 -22.87 -11.76
C GLY A 44 32.57 -23.19 -12.33
N ARG A 45 32.38 -24.34 -12.97
CA ARG A 45 31.11 -24.76 -13.55
C ARG A 45 30.11 -25.09 -12.46
N ARG A 46 28.88 -24.56 -12.60
CA ARG A 46 27.75 -24.81 -11.71
C ARG A 46 26.98 -26.03 -12.16
N TYR A 47 26.63 -26.87 -11.19
CA TYR A 47 25.78 -28.05 -11.39
C TYR A 47 24.57 -27.98 -10.46
N TYR A 48 23.46 -28.44 -10.96
CA TYR A 48 22.15 -28.41 -10.31
C TYR A 48 21.63 -29.84 -10.19
N ASP A 49 20.88 -30.10 -9.13
CA ASP A 49 20.20 -31.37 -8.93
C ASP A 49 18.67 -31.24 -9.05
N ASN A 50 17.94 -32.31 -8.81
CA ASN A 50 16.46 -32.30 -8.83
C ASN A 50 15.86 -31.32 -7.81
N HIS A 51 16.52 -31.14 -6.65
CA HIS A 51 16.06 -30.19 -5.63
C HIS A 51 16.18 -28.76 -6.14
N ASN A 52 17.23 -28.43 -6.85
CA ASN A 52 17.39 -27.12 -7.48
C ASN A 52 16.31 -26.86 -8.52
N VAL A 53 16.00 -27.85 -9.39
CA VAL A 53 14.92 -27.72 -10.37
C VAL A 53 13.57 -27.50 -9.68
N ALA A 54 13.26 -28.30 -8.66
CA ALA A 54 12.05 -28.11 -7.87
C ALA A 54 11.99 -26.73 -7.20
N ARG A 55 13.12 -26.26 -6.67
CA ARG A 55 13.26 -24.92 -6.07
C ARG A 55 12.98 -23.81 -7.09
N VAL A 56 13.54 -23.92 -8.29
CA VAL A 56 13.29 -22.95 -9.36
C VAL A 56 11.82 -22.89 -9.74
N LEU A 57 11.17 -24.04 -9.91
CA LEU A 57 9.74 -24.12 -10.23
C LEU A 57 8.89 -23.51 -9.11
N GLN A 58 9.28 -23.72 -7.85
CA GLN A 58 8.61 -23.09 -6.70
C GLN A 58 8.79 -21.56 -6.70
N ILE A 59 10.00 -21.06 -6.99
CA ILE A 59 10.26 -19.62 -7.14
C ILE A 59 9.37 -19.01 -8.21
N GLU A 60 9.28 -19.64 -9.39
CA GLU A 60 8.43 -19.14 -10.48
C GLU A 60 6.94 -19.15 -10.11
N LYS A 61 6.48 -20.19 -9.39
CA LYS A 61 5.12 -20.25 -8.85
C LYS A 61 4.84 -19.09 -7.88
N LEU A 62 5.77 -18.80 -6.96
CA LEU A 62 5.63 -17.70 -6.00
C LEU A 62 5.63 -16.33 -6.70
N LYS A 63 6.47 -16.15 -7.73
CA LYS A 63 6.44 -14.95 -8.58
C LYS A 63 5.11 -14.79 -9.30
N ALA A 64 4.56 -15.88 -9.85
CA ALA A 64 3.25 -15.84 -10.49
C ALA A 64 2.11 -15.47 -9.53
N MET A 65 2.29 -15.70 -8.22
CA MET A 65 1.40 -15.24 -7.15
C MET A 65 1.66 -13.79 -6.73
N GLY A 66 2.61 -13.08 -7.38
CA GLY A 66 2.90 -11.67 -7.15
C GLY A 66 3.95 -11.39 -6.07
N LEU A 67 4.65 -12.42 -5.54
CA LEU A 67 5.73 -12.18 -4.60
C LEU A 67 6.98 -11.63 -5.28
N GLY A 68 7.62 -10.66 -4.66
CA GLY A 68 8.90 -10.10 -5.09
C GLY A 68 10.07 -11.04 -4.85
N THR A 69 11.18 -10.80 -5.55
CA THR A 69 12.37 -11.66 -5.40
C THR A 69 12.95 -11.64 -3.98
N GLU A 70 12.91 -10.49 -3.31
CA GLU A 70 13.38 -10.31 -1.92
C GLU A 70 12.48 -11.05 -0.92
N GLU A 71 11.16 -10.97 -1.12
CA GLU A 71 10.18 -11.70 -0.31
C GLU A 71 10.38 -13.22 -0.43
N ILE A 72 10.60 -13.70 -1.66
CA ILE A 72 10.87 -15.12 -1.92
C ILE A 72 12.20 -15.56 -1.29
N ALA A 73 13.24 -14.74 -1.39
CA ALA A 73 14.52 -15.03 -0.76
C ALA A 73 14.39 -15.09 0.79
N GLY A 74 13.68 -14.13 1.38
CA GLY A 74 13.38 -14.09 2.81
C GLY A 74 12.59 -15.31 3.28
N TYR A 75 11.55 -15.70 2.54
CA TYR A 75 10.75 -16.88 2.81
C TYR A 75 11.61 -18.16 2.88
N PHE A 76 12.50 -18.35 1.90
CA PHE A 76 13.39 -19.52 1.92
C PHE A 76 14.47 -19.43 2.99
N ALA A 77 14.94 -18.25 3.33
CA ALA A 77 15.92 -18.05 4.39
C ALA A 77 15.33 -18.30 5.79
N SER A 78 14.03 -18.04 6.01
CA SER A 78 13.33 -18.31 7.27
C SER A 78 12.92 -19.77 7.46
N GLY A 79 13.25 -20.66 6.52
CA GLY A 79 12.93 -22.08 6.59
C GLY A 79 11.80 -22.53 5.68
N GLY A 80 11.08 -21.60 5.02
CA GLY A 80 10.05 -21.92 4.03
C GLY A 80 8.77 -22.49 4.63
N GLU A 81 8.38 -22.03 5.83
CA GLU A 81 7.19 -22.48 6.50
C GLU A 81 5.91 -22.07 5.75
N VAL A 82 4.98 -23.02 5.62
CA VAL A 82 3.72 -22.79 4.88
C VAL A 82 2.87 -21.68 5.51
N THR A 83 2.91 -21.55 6.83
CA THR A 83 2.19 -20.51 7.59
C THR A 83 2.67 -19.11 7.23
N ASP A 84 3.98 -18.92 7.06
CA ASP A 84 4.57 -17.63 6.68
C ASP A 84 4.13 -17.25 5.26
N LEU A 85 4.18 -18.23 4.34
CA LEU A 85 3.72 -18.03 2.97
C LEU A 85 2.23 -17.70 2.91
N LEU A 86 1.42 -18.38 3.71
CA LEU A 86 -0.02 -18.10 3.78
C LEU A 86 -0.28 -16.66 4.24
N SER A 87 0.39 -16.23 5.30
CA SER A 87 0.26 -14.85 5.82
C SER A 87 0.65 -13.79 4.78
N MET A 88 1.75 -14.02 4.04
CA MET A 88 2.19 -13.11 2.96
C MET A 88 1.15 -13.03 1.83
N LEU A 89 0.59 -14.17 1.42
CA LEU A 89 -0.42 -14.20 0.35
C LEU A 89 -1.75 -13.61 0.78
N GLU A 90 -2.17 -13.81 2.03
CA GLU A 90 -3.38 -13.19 2.60
C GLU A 90 -3.25 -11.67 2.66
N GLU A 91 -2.08 -11.14 3.04
CA GLU A 91 -1.83 -9.69 3.00
C GLU A 91 -1.92 -9.15 1.58
N ARG A 92 -1.29 -9.83 0.60
CA ARG A 92 -1.37 -9.45 -0.80
C ARG A 92 -2.79 -9.49 -1.33
N LEU A 93 -3.57 -10.51 -0.93
CA LEU A 93 -5.00 -10.61 -1.31
C LEU A 93 -5.80 -9.43 -0.74
N ARG A 94 -5.54 -9.04 0.51
CA ARG A 94 -6.18 -7.85 1.10
C ARG A 94 -5.84 -6.57 0.35
N GLU A 95 -4.57 -6.37 -0.04
CA GLU A 95 -4.14 -5.22 -0.83
C GLU A 95 -4.82 -5.17 -2.21
N LEU A 96 -4.82 -6.30 -2.93
CA LEU A 96 -5.44 -6.40 -4.25
C LEU A 96 -6.97 -6.19 -4.16
N SER A 97 -7.63 -6.76 -3.15
CA SER A 97 -9.07 -6.59 -2.94
C SER A 97 -9.43 -5.13 -2.70
N ARG A 98 -8.64 -4.41 -1.91
CA ARG A 98 -8.80 -2.96 -1.72
C ARG A 98 -8.65 -2.18 -3.03
N GLY A 99 -7.63 -2.51 -3.83
CA GLY A 99 -7.39 -1.88 -5.13
C GLY A 99 -8.53 -2.13 -6.12
N VAL A 100 -9.03 -3.36 -6.17
CA VAL A 100 -10.17 -3.72 -7.04
C VAL A 100 -11.43 -2.97 -6.61
N GLU A 101 -11.71 -2.90 -5.31
CA GLU A 101 -12.87 -2.16 -4.81
C GLU A 101 -12.77 -0.68 -5.14
N GLU A 102 -11.61 -0.07 -4.96
CA GLU A 102 -11.36 1.31 -5.35
C GLU A 102 -11.60 1.55 -6.86
N LEU A 103 -11.11 0.63 -7.72
CA LEU A 103 -11.33 0.73 -9.17
C LEU A 103 -12.79 0.55 -9.56
N ARG A 104 -13.53 -0.35 -8.90
CA ARG A 104 -14.98 -0.52 -9.10
C ARG A 104 -15.73 0.76 -8.77
N LEU A 105 -15.40 1.38 -7.63
CA LEU A 105 -16.01 2.64 -7.22
C LEU A 105 -15.71 3.77 -8.23
N ARG A 106 -14.47 3.81 -8.77
CA ARG A 106 -14.10 4.76 -9.84
C ARG A 106 -14.83 4.51 -11.17
N ALA A 107 -15.13 3.25 -11.48
CA ALA A 107 -15.81 2.86 -12.72
C ALA A 107 -17.33 3.03 -12.64
N GLY A 108 -17.89 2.93 -11.45
CA GLY A 108 -19.33 2.84 -11.23
C GLY A 108 -20.08 4.16 -11.13
N GLY A 109 -19.45 5.34 -11.35
CA GLY A 109 -20.07 6.66 -11.31
C GLY A 109 -21.30 6.70 -10.37
N SER A 110 -21.15 7.04 -9.11
CA SER A 110 -22.22 6.82 -8.12
C SER A 110 -23.36 7.84 -8.23
N ASP A 111 -24.54 7.37 -8.55
CA ASP A 111 -25.79 8.08 -8.25
C ASP A 111 -26.06 8.02 -6.73
N GLY A 112 -25.22 8.68 -5.93
CA GLY A 112 -25.37 8.77 -4.48
C GLY A 112 -24.11 8.41 -3.67
N LEU A 113 -24.05 8.98 -2.45
CA LEU A 113 -22.97 8.71 -1.49
C LEU A 113 -23.16 7.34 -0.84
N SER A 114 -22.32 6.37 -1.20
CA SER A 114 -22.31 5.04 -0.56
C SER A 114 -21.34 5.04 0.62
N ILE A 115 -21.86 4.79 1.83
CA ILE A 115 -21.05 4.70 3.04
C ILE A 115 -20.79 3.25 3.40
N GLN A 116 -19.52 2.92 3.63
CA GLN A 116 -19.07 1.57 3.98
C GLN A 116 -18.30 1.59 5.29
N LEU A 117 -18.46 0.54 6.09
CA LEU A 117 -17.60 0.29 7.24
C LEU A 117 -16.39 -0.53 6.75
N MET A 118 -15.20 -0.05 7.06
CA MET A 118 -13.95 -0.69 6.63
C MET A 118 -12.90 -0.64 7.72
N THR A 119 -11.87 -1.46 7.59
CA THR A 119 -10.65 -1.36 8.40
C THR A 119 -9.61 -0.55 7.64
N LEU A 120 -9.12 0.53 8.25
CA LEU A 120 -7.98 1.28 7.78
C LEU A 120 -6.71 0.66 8.35
N PRO A 121 -5.72 0.30 7.52
CA PRO A 121 -4.45 -0.21 8.01
C PRO A 121 -3.68 0.86 8.79
N ALA A 122 -2.75 0.42 9.62
CA ALA A 122 -1.79 1.33 10.24
C ALA A 122 -0.97 2.04 9.16
N VAL A 123 -0.70 3.33 9.36
CA VAL A 123 0.08 4.13 8.41
C VAL A 123 1.07 5.03 9.15
N THR A 124 2.33 4.99 8.71
CA THR A 124 3.39 5.87 9.25
C THR A 124 3.52 7.10 8.36
N CYS A 125 3.47 8.30 8.97
CA CYS A 125 3.43 9.56 8.25
C CYS A 125 4.41 10.58 8.83
N CYS A 126 5.01 11.40 7.97
CA CYS A 126 5.42 12.74 8.37
C CYS A 126 4.17 13.61 8.49
N THR A 127 4.07 14.42 9.52
CA THR A 127 2.90 15.27 9.78
C THR A 127 3.28 16.74 9.93
N ARG A 128 2.39 17.63 9.49
CA ARG A 128 2.50 19.08 9.72
C ARG A 128 1.13 19.68 10.02
N ARG A 129 1.03 20.36 11.14
CA ARG A 129 -0.17 21.11 11.51
C ARG A 129 -0.23 22.42 10.74
N CYS A 130 -1.40 22.73 10.20
CA CYS A 130 -1.68 23.90 9.38
C CYS A 130 -3.03 24.50 9.76
N GLU A 131 -3.23 25.73 9.35
CA GLU A 131 -4.55 26.40 9.35
C GLU A 131 -4.85 26.87 7.94
N GLY A 132 -6.12 26.88 7.55
CA GLY A 132 -6.56 27.34 6.26
C GLY A 132 -7.98 27.88 6.30
N HIS A 133 -8.29 28.77 5.35
CA HIS A 133 -9.61 29.33 5.14
C HIS A 133 -10.31 28.71 3.94
N THR A 134 -9.50 28.25 2.98
CA THR A 134 -10.00 27.76 1.70
C THR A 134 -9.44 26.37 1.37
N ILE A 135 -10.08 25.73 0.42
CA ILE A 135 -9.56 24.47 -0.16
C ILE A 135 -8.21 24.69 -0.83
N ALA A 136 -7.99 25.86 -1.46
CA ALA A 136 -6.71 26.20 -2.07
C ALA A 136 -5.58 26.26 -1.04
N ASP A 137 -5.81 26.83 0.15
CA ASP A 137 -4.82 26.85 1.25
C ASP A 137 -4.43 25.44 1.66
N LYS A 138 -5.41 24.54 1.74
CA LYS A 138 -5.19 23.13 2.06
C LYS A 138 -4.32 22.43 1.02
N TYR A 139 -4.60 22.63 -0.28
CA TYR A 139 -3.78 22.07 -1.34
C TYR A 139 -2.37 22.63 -1.34
N ASN A 140 -2.21 23.94 -1.21
CA ASN A 140 -0.91 24.57 -1.15
C ASN A 140 -0.08 24.02 0.01
N ALA A 141 -0.69 23.84 1.19
CA ALA A 141 -0.04 23.24 2.35
C ALA A 141 0.39 21.79 2.10
N MET A 142 -0.44 21.00 1.41
CA MET A 142 -0.13 19.62 1.04
C MET A 142 1.05 19.56 0.06
N TYR A 143 1.04 20.36 -1.02
CA TYR A 143 2.12 20.43 -2.01
C TYR A 143 3.44 20.85 -1.38
N ASP A 144 3.40 21.91 -0.58
CA ASP A 144 4.59 22.43 0.07
C ASP A 144 5.20 21.40 1.02
N PHE A 145 4.38 20.77 1.85
CA PHE A 145 4.87 19.79 2.81
C PHE A 145 5.35 18.50 2.13
N TYR A 146 4.67 18.04 1.10
CA TYR A 146 5.12 16.92 0.29
C TYR A 146 6.51 17.19 -0.30
N GLY A 147 6.70 18.37 -0.93
CA GLY A 147 7.99 18.79 -1.45
C GLY A 147 9.08 18.88 -0.37
N GLN A 148 8.74 19.30 0.85
CA GLN A 148 9.68 19.30 1.98
C GLN A 148 10.09 17.87 2.36
N CYS A 149 9.16 16.91 2.43
CA CYS A 149 9.47 15.51 2.71
C CYS A 149 10.42 14.92 1.66
N VAL A 150 10.18 15.20 0.38
CA VAL A 150 11.06 14.78 -0.71
C VAL A 150 12.47 15.38 -0.56
N ARG A 151 12.58 16.69 -0.32
CA ARG A 151 13.88 17.37 -0.13
C ARG A 151 14.65 16.87 1.09
N ARG A 152 13.96 16.41 2.13
CA ARG A 152 14.56 15.78 3.33
C ARG A 152 14.99 14.34 3.10
N GLY A 153 14.75 13.78 1.92
CA GLY A 153 15.09 12.39 1.58
C GLY A 153 14.18 11.33 2.20
N CYS A 154 12.95 11.70 2.60
CA CYS A 154 11.98 10.74 3.12
C CYS A 154 11.62 9.72 2.03
N ARG A 155 11.61 8.43 2.36
CA ARG A 155 11.10 7.39 1.49
C ARG A 155 9.58 7.33 1.60
N LEU A 156 8.90 7.81 0.57
CA LEU A 156 7.44 7.85 0.52
C LEU A 156 6.87 6.45 0.33
N SER A 157 5.69 6.20 0.91
CA SER A 157 4.92 4.97 0.66
C SER A 157 4.02 5.12 -0.57
N HIS A 158 3.30 4.05 -0.91
CA HIS A 158 2.31 4.07 -2.00
C HIS A 158 0.93 4.57 -1.55
N GLU A 159 0.76 4.78 -0.25
CA GLU A 159 -0.50 5.30 0.29
C GLU A 159 -0.70 6.76 -0.13
N PRO A 160 -1.94 7.18 -0.41
CA PRO A 160 -2.22 8.55 -0.79
C PRO A 160 -1.90 9.53 0.35
N ILE A 161 -1.43 10.72 -0.02
CA ILE A 161 -1.33 11.84 0.91
C ILE A 161 -2.74 12.20 1.41
N PHE A 162 -2.88 12.54 2.68
CA PHE A 162 -4.17 12.88 3.26
C PHE A 162 -4.07 14.02 4.27
N THR A 163 -5.23 14.55 4.62
CA THR A 163 -5.36 15.51 5.70
C THR A 163 -6.24 14.96 6.81
N ILE A 164 -5.95 15.35 8.04
CA ILE A 164 -6.79 15.12 9.22
C ILE A 164 -7.41 16.45 9.60
N SER A 165 -8.75 16.53 9.63
CA SER A 165 -9.44 17.73 10.08
C SER A 165 -9.67 17.67 11.58
N GLU A 166 -9.09 18.59 12.34
CA GLU A 166 -9.23 18.64 13.81
C GLU A 166 -10.55 19.27 14.29
N ARG A 167 -11.58 19.23 13.44
CA ARG A 167 -12.94 19.71 13.74
C ARG A 167 -13.92 18.56 13.80
N THR A 168 -14.99 18.72 14.54
CA THR A 168 -16.10 17.74 14.63
C THR A 168 -17.45 18.35 14.22
N ASP A 169 -17.56 19.67 14.17
CA ASP A 169 -18.78 20.41 13.87
C ASP A 169 -19.30 20.21 12.43
N TYR A 170 -18.44 19.79 11.49
CA TYR A 170 -18.87 19.45 10.14
C TYR A 170 -19.78 18.19 10.09
N LEU A 171 -19.68 17.28 11.05
CA LEU A 171 -20.60 16.13 11.16
C LEU A 171 -22.04 16.59 11.48
N GLU A 172 -22.20 17.83 11.94
CA GLU A 172 -23.47 18.48 12.23
C GLU A 172 -23.88 19.50 11.12
N GLY A 173 -23.09 19.60 10.04
CA GLY A 173 -23.35 20.53 8.94
C GLY A 173 -22.93 21.97 9.22
N ARG A 174 -22.11 22.19 10.22
CA ARG A 174 -21.57 23.51 10.54
C ARG A 174 -20.23 23.74 9.88
N ILE A 175 -20.23 23.83 8.56
CA ILE A 175 -19.05 24.21 7.79
C ILE A 175 -19.09 25.70 7.58
N GLY A 176 -18.41 26.43 8.44
CA GLY A 176 -18.34 27.91 8.34
C GLY A 176 -17.04 28.36 7.70
N ASP A 177 -17.02 29.63 7.24
CA ASP A 177 -15.85 30.32 6.64
C ASP A 177 -14.74 30.63 7.65
N THR A 178 -14.78 30.03 8.84
CA THR A 178 -13.75 30.26 9.87
C THR A 178 -12.52 29.45 9.58
N PRO A 179 -11.29 29.96 9.88
CA PRO A 179 -10.07 29.18 9.81
C PRO A 179 -10.23 27.89 10.60
N TYR A 180 -9.82 26.78 10.02
CA TYR A 180 -9.87 25.50 10.70
C TYR A 180 -8.49 24.84 10.75
N PRO A 181 -8.12 24.28 11.89
CA PRO A 181 -6.88 23.53 12.00
C PRO A 181 -7.00 22.19 11.32
N PHE A 182 -5.95 21.81 10.59
CA PHE A 182 -5.82 20.51 9.99
C PHE A 182 -4.37 20.03 10.01
N GLN A 183 -4.17 18.72 9.92
CA GLN A 183 -2.85 18.15 9.74
C GLN A 183 -2.70 17.63 8.31
N VAL A 184 -1.58 17.96 7.67
CA VAL A 184 -1.15 17.28 6.45
C VAL A 184 -0.34 16.05 6.85
N CYS A 185 -0.70 14.90 6.29
CA CYS A 185 -0.04 13.63 6.52
C CYS A 185 0.53 13.12 5.20
N VAL A 186 1.86 12.97 5.16
CA VAL A 186 2.59 12.39 4.03
C VAL A 186 3.07 11.00 4.42
N PRO A 187 2.46 9.93 3.88
CA PRO A 187 2.82 8.56 4.21
C PRO A 187 4.24 8.22 3.79
N VAL A 188 4.98 7.57 4.69
CA VAL A 188 6.38 7.16 4.49
C VAL A 188 6.53 5.67 4.82
N ARG A 189 7.57 5.05 4.28
CA ARG A 189 7.89 3.66 4.58
C ARG A 189 8.38 3.53 6.01
N PRO A 190 7.79 2.66 6.86
CA PRO A 190 8.11 2.56 8.28
C PRO A 190 9.60 2.29 8.56
N GLU A 191 10.24 1.43 7.75
CA GLU A 191 11.63 1.03 7.90
C GLU A 191 12.65 2.17 7.68
N ASN A 192 12.21 3.26 7.05
CA ASN A 192 13.04 4.43 6.77
C ASN A 192 12.38 5.73 7.25
N ALA A 193 11.44 5.63 8.18
CA ALA A 193 10.73 6.79 8.68
C ALA A 193 11.64 7.70 9.51
N PRO A 194 11.53 9.04 9.35
CA PRO A 194 12.20 9.98 10.25
C PRO A 194 11.76 9.79 11.71
N LYS A 195 12.60 10.18 12.66
CA LYS A 195 12.31 10.01 14.10
C LYS A 195 11.04 10.74 14.55
N GLU A 196 10.69 11.81 13.88
CA GLU A 196 9.49 12.63 14.13
C GLU A 196 8.23 12.08 13.42
N ALA A 197 8.35 11.02 12.64
CA ALA A 197 7.19 10.39 11.98
C ALA A 197 6.26 9.77 13.02
N VAL A 198 4.96 9.86 12.76
CA VAL A 198 3.90 9.35 13.62
C VAL A 198 3.25 8.16 12.93
N THR A 199 3.04 7.08 13.68
CA THR A 199 2.26 5.93 13.20
C THR A 199 0.83 6.05 13.72
N LEU A 200 -0.11 6.20 12.80
CA LEU A 200 -1.53 6.08 13.09
C LEU A 200 -1.87 4.57 13.10
N PRO A 201 -2.49 4.07 14.18
CA PRO A 201 -2.79 2.66 14.30
C PRO A 201 -3.88 2.23 13.31
N GLU A 202 -3.97 0.92 13.09
CA GLU A 202 -5.12 0.32 12.43
C GLU A 202 -6.41 0.66 13.21
N CYS A 203 -7.48 0.96 12.48
CA CYS A 203 -8.76 1.29 13.09
C CYS A 203 -9.93 0.94 12.17
N ARG A 204 -11.12 0.72 12.77
CA ARG A 204 -12.38 0.67 12.03
C ARG A 204 -12.80 2.09 11.66
N ALA A 205 -13.36 2.27 10.47
CA ALA A 205 -13.79 3.58 10.00
C ALA A 205 -15.01 3.48 9.08
N LEU A 206 -15.88 4.47 9.14
CA LEU A 206 -16.83 4.74 8.07
C LEU A 206 -16.11 5.44 6.94
N SER A 207 -16.36 5.03 5.72
CA SER A 207 -15.74 5.55 4.50
C SER A 207 -16.80 5.92 3.48
N VAL A 208 -16.64 7.08 2.85
CA VAL A 208 -17.43 7.52 1.70
C VAL A 208 -16.50 8.04 0.61
N LEU A 209 -16.83 7.75 -0.65
CA LEU A 209 -16.17 8.37 -1.79
C LEU A 209 -16.96 9.60 -2.24
N TYR A 210 -16.23 10.69 -2.44
CA TYR A 210 -16.74 11.93 -2.99
C TYR A 210 -16.06 12.20 -4.33
N TYR A 211 -16.87 12.51 -5.34
CA TYR A 211 -16.40 12.87 -6.68
C TYR A 211 -16.72 14.34 -6.96
N GLY A 212 -15.75 15.08 -7.50
CA GLY A 212 -15.92 16.46 -7.92
C GLY A 212 -14.94 17.44 -7.29
N ASP A 213 -15.22 18.70 -7.47
CA ASP A 213 -14.37 19.85 -7.16
C ASP A 213 -14.39 20.31 -5.69
N TYR A 214 -14.95 19.52 -4.80
CA TYR A 214 -15.16 19.81 -3.38
C TYR A 214 -16.27 20.82 -3.05
N SER A 215 -16.96 21.41 -4.02
CA SER A 215 -18.07 22.33 -3.73
C SER A 215 -19.23 21.67 -2.98
N GLY A 216 -19.43 20.37 -3.18
CA GLY A 216 -20.45 19.56 -2.50
C GLY A 216 -19.89 18.60 -1.43
N VAL A 217 -18.64 18.75 -1.01
CA VAL A 217 -17.99 17.83 -0.04
C VAL A 217 -18.72 17.78 1.31
N ASP A 218 -19.46 18.83 1.65
CA ASP A 218 -20.24 18.94 2.87
C ASP A 218 -21.32 17.86 2.96
N GLU A 219 -21.91 17.48 1.83
CA GLU A 219 -22.90 16.40 1.77
C GLU A 219 -22.30 15.06 2.24
N ALA A 220 -21.04 14.80 1.90
CA ALA A 220 -20.32 13.59 2.33
C ALA A 220 -20.06 13.59 3.84
N PHE A 221 -19.69 14.74 4.41
CA PHE A 221 -19.54 14.87 5.86
C PHE A 221 -20.85 14.70 6.60
N LEU A 222 -21.92 15.33 6.12
CA LEU A 222 -23.26 15.19 6.69
C LEU A 222 -23.76 13.74 6.62
N ALA A 223 -23.49 13.05 5.51
CA ALA A 223 -23.83 11.64 5.34
C ALA A 223 -23.10 10.76 6.36
N LEU A 224 -21.81 10.98 6.59
CA LEU A 224 -21.05 10.29 7.64
C LEU A 224 -21.64 10.55 9.04
N GLY A 225 -22.00 11.79 9.32
CA GLY A 225 -22.64 12.16 10.59
C GLY A 225 -23.99 11.47 10.81
N ARG A 226 -24.80 11.32 9.75
CA ARG A 226 -26.06 10.55 9.83
C ARG A 226 -25.79 9.08 10.12
N GLU A 227 -24.88 8.45 9.38
CA GLU A 227 -24.54 7.04 9.51
C GLU A 227 -23.99 6.67 10.89
N VAL A 228 -23.16 7.55 11.50
CA VAL A 228 -22.70 7.41 12.88
C VAL A 228 -23.88 7.30 13.85
N ARG A 229 -24.86 8.20 13.72
CA ARG A 229 -26.05 8.23 14.59
C ARG A 229 -26.93 7.02 14.35
N GLU A 230 -27.18 6.65 13.10
CA GLU A 230 -28.07 5.54 12.73
C GLU A 230 -27.51 4.18 13.21
N ARG A 231 -26.20 4.00 13.15
CA ARG A 231 -25.53 2.78 13.62
C ARG A 231 -25.17 2.79 15.11
N GLY A 232 -25.38 3.90 15.80
CA GLY A 232 -25.00 4.02 17.22
C GLY A 232 -23.51 3.98 17.46
N LEU A 233 -22.68 4.32 16.46
CA LEU A 233 -21.25 4.34 16.55
C LEU A 233 -20.73 5.61 17.23
N LYS A 234 -19.53 5.55 17.78
CA LYS A 234 -18.83 6.72 18.35
C LYS A 234 -17.63 7.11 17.49
N PRO A 235 -17.43 8.39 17.17
CA PRO A 235 -16.20 8.85 16.54
C PRO A 235 -14.99 8.53 17.43
N ALA A 236 -14.01 7.81 16.90
CA ALA A 236 -12.76 7.43 17.57
C ALA A 236 -11.57 8.31 17.15
N GLY A 237 -11.84 9.42 16.49
CA GLY A 237 -10.84 10.35 16.01
C GLY A 237 -11.40 11.35 15.02
N PHE A 238 -10.52 12.10 14.40
CA PHE A 238 -10.87 13.11 13.42
C PHE A 238 -11.02 12.52 12.01
N VAL A 239 -11.83 13.18 11.19
CA VAL A 239 -11.98 12.78 9.78
C VAL A 239 -10.67 12.92 9.03
N ARG A 240 -10.38 11.91 8.20
CA ARG A 240 -9.27 11.92 7.25
C ARG A 240 -9.82 12.08 5.84
N VAL A 241 -9.19 12.93 5.05
CA VAL A 241 -9.55 13.14 3.63
C VAL A 241 -8.36 12.72 2.77
N LEU A 242 -8.50 11.61 2.08
CA LEU A 242 -7.47 10.99 1.23
C LEU A 242 -7.74 11.36 -0.23
N GLY A 243 -6.77 11.95 -0.91
CA GLY A 243 -6.86 12.27 -2.32
C GLY A 243 -6.55 11.06 -3.19
N ILE A 244 -7.57 10.37 -3.68
CA ILE A 244 -7.42 9.19 -4.55
C ILE A 244 -7.10 9.61 -5.98
N VAL A 245 -7.85 10.57 -6.50
CA VAL A 245 -7.54 11.28 -7.74
C VAL A 245 -7.53 12.77 -7.41
N ALA A 246 -6.36 13.35 -7.42
CA ALA A 246 -6.13 14.70 -6.91
C ALA A 246 -5.16 15.46 -7.82
N PRO A 247 -5.04 16.79 -7.69
CA PRO A 247 -4.16 17.62 -8.52
C PRO A 247 -2.70 17.15 -8.57
N TYR A 248 -2.23 16.48 -7.52
CA TYR A 248 -0.86 15.94 -7.42
C TYR A 248 -0.70 14.52 -7.95
N SER A 249 -1.68 14.00 -8.72
CA SER A 249 -1.62 12.64 -9.31
C SER A 249 -0.73 12.54 -10.55
N GLY A 250 0.21 13.45 -10.73
CA GLY A 250 1.26 13.40 -11.76
C GLY A 250 0.88 13.94 -13.13
N ARG A 251 -0.36 14.39 -13.34
CA ARG A 251 -0.85 15.05 -14.54
C ARG A 251 -1.97 16.02 -14.21
N GLU A 252 -2.21 16.97 -15.09
CA GLU A 252 -3.39 17.84 -14.99
C GLU A 252 -4.68 17.03 -15.17
N ILE A 253 -5.59 17.14 -14.23
CA ILE A 253 -6.86 16.40 -14.20
C ILE A 253 -7.98 17.43 -14.00
N GLU A 254 -9.03 17.32 -14.80
CA GLU A 254 -10.23 18.14 -14.63
C GLU A 254 -10.81 17.96 -13.21
N THR A 255 -11.18 19.04 -12.56
CA THR A 255 -11.63 19.05 -11.17
C THR A 255 -12.85 18.16 -10.92
N GLN A 256 -13.74 18.03 -11.91
CA GLN A 256 -14.90 17.14 -11.87
C GLN A 256 -14.52 15.66 -11.76
N ARG A 257 -13.28 15.31 -12.12
CA ARG A 257 -12.74 13.94 -12.03
C ARG A 257 -11.98 13.68 -10.75
N TYR A 258 -11.89 14.64 -9.86
CA TYR A 258 -11.30 14.41 -8.54
C TYR A 258 -12.11 13.37 -7.79
N CYS A 259 -11.42 12.54 -7.05
CA CYS A 259 -12.01 11.55 -6.16
C CYS A 259 -11.29 11.60 -4.81
N SER A 260 -12.04 11.84 -3.76
CA SER A 260 -11.54 11.80 -2.39
C SER A 260 -12.24 10.72 -1.60
N ARG A 261 -11.48 9.96 -0.84
CA ARG A 261 -12.02 9.09 0.18
C ARG A 261 -12.03 9.86 1.50
N ILE A 262 -13.22 10.02 2.05
CA ILE A 262 -13.43 10.66 3.34
C ILE A 262 -13.70 9.55 4.34
N VAL A 263 -12.90 9.48 5.41
CA VAL A 263 -13.00 8.41 6.39
C VAL A 263 -13.07 8.96 7.79
N LEU A 264 -13.96 8.41 8.60
CA LEU A 264 -14.13 8.73 10.00
C LEU A 264 -13.83 7.49 10.84
N PRO A 265 -12.75 7.47 11.61
CA PRO A 265 -12.50 6.43 12.58
C PRO A 265 -13.66 6.30 13.58
N VAL A 266 -14.09 5.06 13.90
CA VAL A 266 -15.23 4.81 14.77
C VAL A 266 -14.98 3.66 15.72
N GLU A 267 -15.64 3.72 16.89
CA GLU A 267 -15.76 2.65 17.89
C GLU A 267 -17.24 2.25 18.04
N GLU A 268 -17.46 1.04 18.54
CA GLU A 268 -18.79 0.52 18.87
C GLU A 268 -19.35 1.15 20.13
#